data_bcc58afdb6056c804e65e207a3244ae8
#
_entry.id   bcc58afdb6056c804e65e207a3244ae8
#
_cell.length_a   1.000
_cell.length_b   1.000
_cell.length_c   1.000
_cell.angle_alpha   90.00
_cell.angle_beta   90.00
_cell.angle_gamma   90.00
#
_symmetry.space_group_name_H-M   'P 1'
#
loop_
_entity.id
_entity.type
_entity.pdbx_description
1 polymer ?
#
loop_
_entity_poly.entity_id
_entity_poly.type
_entity_poly.pdbx_seq_one_letter_code
_entity_poly.pdbx_strand_id
1 'polypeptide(L)'
;MRASGFLPVSEEWPSCYFHHDLKLYLVIYVDDFKLAGPTCNLKRGWSLLQKGLTIEAPTPVGVYLGCGHEVGQIKTVGGTTAQTVTYNMEDFLTSCVERYLELAGPGTKMKHVATPFLPDDQNLSLCRKPLVEGPSIECPWCNHTFARASAKAGNVKHSAYPACAGGSPRGTATACNNNQPISSSVGKNISPNDCSPWGTVGVESVAGPGQSLDTATCVAASHKTGGSLPPVGTDVGCLQPIAAKVLMKIIYAARLARFDLLRAVCHLATFVTKWTSECDRKLHRLVCYINSSKHLRMIGWVGDGLTVVQPHLYADADFAGCVATQRSTSGYHFAIRGPHTCFPIAGVSKRQGCVSHSTPEAEMVAADFSLRHCGLPCLALWWNLLPSKPILQFHEDNQAMIRVVETGRNPTMRYLQRTHGVSVAWLHEIFKNKELDLSYELSARMCADIYTKAFTDATLWVQVCYLINVVDPNRLPGLMQHVAEVVAGIDVVSIKPTKSPDSDTGPPRGTSSTNEYDHLSEPSWN
;
A
#
# COMPACT_ATOMS: atom_id res chain seq x y z
N MET A 1 32.31 -6.99 9.43
CA MET A 1 31.91 -6.74 8.04
C MET A 1 33.03 -6.10 7.22
N ARG A 2 33.51 -4.90 7.55
CA ARG A 2 34.56 -4.21 6.76
C ARG A 2 35.86 -5.02 6.60
N ALA A 3 36.29 -5.69 7.66
CA ALA A 3 37.49 -6.57 7.60
C ALA A 3 37.31 -7.78 6.65
N SER A 4 36.07 -8.15 6.35
CA SER A 4 35.74 -9.25 5.41
C SER A 4 35.44 -8.72 3.99
N GLY A 5 35.69 -7.43 3.69
CA GLY A 5 35.48 -6.83 2.39
C GLY A 5 34.01 -6.40 2.11
N PHE A 6 33.10 -6.57 3.07
CA PHE A 6 31.73 -6.10 2.97
C PHE A 6 31.64 -4.65 3.45
N LEU A 7 31.39 -3.73 2.53
CA LEU A 7 31.24 -2.30 2.80
C LEU A 7 29.76 -1.94 2.96
N PRO A 8 29.37 -1.02 3.86
CA PRO A 8 28.01 -0.50 3.91
C PRO A 8 27.62 0.10 2.55
N VAL A 9 26.40 -0.14 2.10
CA VAL A 9 25.92 0.41 0.82
C VAL A 9 25.82 1.93 0.91
N SER A 10 25.20 2.45 1.97
CA SER A 10 25.17 3.87 2.32
C SER A 10 24.78 4.05 3.80
N GLU A 11 24.81 5.30 4.29
CA GLU A 11 24.34 5.62 5.66
C GLU A 11 22.84 5.41 5.83
N GLU A 12 22.06 5.54 4.76
CA GLU A 12 20.61 5.32 4.74
C GLU A 12 20.23 3.85 4.84
N TRP A 13 21.17 2.94 4.52
CA TRP A 13 20.99 1.49 4.53
C TRP A 13 21.95 0.78 5.51
N PRO A 14 21.85 1.05 6.82
CA PRO A 14 22.86 0.63 7.81
C PRO A 14 23.01 -0.88 7.96
N SER A 15 21.97 -1.65 7.60
CA SER A 15 21.97 -3.12 7.65
C SER A 15 22.29 -3.78 6.31
N CYS A 16 22.66 -3.00 5.29
CA CYS A 16 22.93 -3.45 3.94
C CYS A 16 24.40 -3.28 3.60
N TYR A 17 25.03 -4.34 3.12
CA TYR A 17 26.44 -4.37 2.78
C TYR A 17 26.66 -4.95 1.40
N PHE A 18 27.69 -4.50 0.70
CA PHE A 18 28.06 -5.01 -0.61
C PHE A 18 29.56 -5.34 -0.69
N HIS A 19 29.87 -6.49 -1.25
CA HIS A 19 31.26 -6.90 -1.54
C HIS A 19 31.51 -6.73 -3.04
N HIS A 20 32.25 -5.70 -3.42
CA HIS A 20 32.42 -5.30 -4.82
C HIS A 20 33.09 -6.36 -5.69
N ASP A 21 34.16 -7.05 -5.21
CA ASP A 21 34.85 -8.05 -5.99
C ASP A 21 34.03 -9.32 -6.17
N LEU A 22 33.32 -9.75 -5.14
CA LEU A 22 32.51 -10.97 -5.17
C LEU A 22 31.09 -10.71 -5.72
N LYS A 23 30.68 -9.44 -5.89
CA LYS A 23 29.32 -9.05 -6.27
C LYS A 23 28.27 -9.65 -5.35
N LEU A 24 28.55 -9.66 -4.05
CA LEU A 24 27.66 -10.20 -3.02
C LEU A 24 26.99 -9.09 -2.24
N TYR A 25 25.67 -9.18 -2.11
CA TYR A 25 24.84 -8.30 -1.32
C TYR A 25 24.42 -9.02 -0.04
N LEU A 26 24.72 -8.41 1.10
CA LEU A 26 24.44 -8.94 2.44
C LEU A 26 23.44 -8.03 3.16
N VAL A 27 22.37 -8.61 3.64
CA VAL A 27 21.40 -7.96 4.54
C VAL A 27 21.47 -8.63 5.90
N ILE A 28 21.48 -7.81 6.96
CA ILE A 28 21.52 -8.26 8.35
C ILE A 28 20.26 -7.74 9.05
N TYR A 29 19.49 -8.64 9.63
CA TYR A 29 18.33 -8.31 10.46
C TYR A 29 18.52 -8.97 11.82
N VAL A 30 18.99 -8.20 12.80
CA VAL A 30 19.35 -8.68 14.15
C VAL A 30 20.33 -9.86 14.06
N ASP A 31 19.84 -11.10 14.24
CA ASP A 31 20.64 -12.33 14.20
C ASP A 31 20.53 -13.07 12.84
N ASP A 32 19.63 -12.63 11.97
CA ASP A 32 19.37 -13.24 10.67
C ASP A 32 20.21 -12.60 9.58
N PHE A 33 20.97 -13.42 8.83
CA PHE A 33 21.80 -12.99 7.72
C PHE A 33 21.25 -13.52 6.40
N LYS A 34 21.21 -12.67 5.37
CA LYS A 34 20.78 -13.03 4.03
C LYS A 34 21.83 -12.57 3.02
N LEU A 35 22.45 -13.50 2.31
CA LEU A 35 23.50 -13.24 1.32
C LEU A 35 23.01 -13.59 -0.07
N ALA A 36 23.14 -12.66 -1.01
CA ALA A 36 22.70 -12.81 -2.38
C ALA A 36 23.80 -12.42 -3.37
N GLY A 37 23.84 -13.08 -4.52
CA GLY A 37 24.76 -12.78 -5.62
C GLY A 37 25.09 -14.01 -6.47
N PRO A 38 26.18 -13.97 -7.26
CA PRO A 38 26.61 -15.11 -8.07
C PRO A 38 26.84 -16.36 -7.22
N THR A 39 26.18 -17.46 -7.55
CA THR A 39 26.19 -18.71 -6.77
C THR A 39 27.63 -19.21 -6.53
N CYS A 40 28.54 -19.06 -7.50
CA CYS A 40 29.93 -19.45 -7.36
C CYS A 40 30.69 -18.68 -6.26
N ASN A 41 30.23 -17.50 -5.89
CA ASN A 41 30.85 -16.63 -4.89
C ASN A 41 30.24 -16.78 -3.48
N LEU A 42 29.05 -17.35 -3.33
CA LEU A 42 28.33 -17.45 -2.05
C LEU A 42 29.17 -18.17 -0.99
N LYS A 43 29.71 -19.35 -1.31
CA LYS A 43 30.56 -20.12 -0.38
C LYS A 43 31.77 -19.32 0.12
N ARG A 44 32.41 -18.55 -0.77
CA ARG A 44 33.53 -17.68 -0.40
C ARG A 44 33.08 -16.53 0.49
N GLY A 45 31.94 -15.91 0.18
CA GLY A 45 31.34 -14.85 1.00
C GLY A 45 31.06 -15.31 2.43
N TRP A 46 30.40 -16.46 2.58
CA TRP A 46 30.15 -17.04 3.89
C TRP A 46 31.41 -17.37 4.66
N SER A 47 32.42 -17.95 4.00
CA SER A 47 33.71 -18.24 4.64
C SER A 47 34.43 -16.99 5.13
N LEU A 48 34.26 -15.84 4.46
CA LEU A 48 34.78 -14.56 4.93
C LEU A 48 34.07 -14.05 6.17
N LEU A 49 32.75 -14.20 6.23
CA LEU A 49 31.94 -13.80 7.38
C LEU A 49 32.20 -14.65 8.61
N GLN A 50 32.32 -15.98 8.43
CA GLN A 50 32.62 -16.95 9.50
C GLN A 50 33.98 -16.77 10.16
N LYS A 51 34.95 -16.11 9.52
CA LYS A 51 36.25 -15.77 10.14
C LYS A 51 36.11 -14.78 11.31
N GLY A 52 35.07 -13.94 11.30
CA GLY A 52 34.88 -12.88 12.30
C GLY A 52 33.60 -13.01 13.12
N LEU A 53 32.75 -13.96 12.77
CA LEU A 53 31.43 -14.17 13.41
C LEU A 53 31.20 -15.65 13.65
N THR A 54 30.64 -15.97 14.82
CA THR A 54 30.12 -17.31 15.09
C THR A 54 28.71 -17.39 14.52
N ILE A 55 28.57 -17.92 13.32
CA ILE A 55 27.30 -18.09 12.62
C ILE A 55 27.12 -19.56 12.23
N GLU A 56 25.90 -20.02 12.15
CA GLU A 56 25.55 -21.37 11.71
C GLU A 56 25.96 -21.62 10.25
N ALA A 57 25.87 -22.88 9.82
CA ALA A 57 26.12 -23.21 8.42
C ALA A 57 25.03 -22.58 7.53
N PRO A 58 25.41 -21.91 6.43
CA PRO A 58 24.43 -21.31 5.52
C PRO A 58 23.59 -22.38 4.84
N THR A 59 22.32 -22.10 4.69
CA THR A 59 21.36 -22.95 3.98
C THR A 59 20.75 -22.17 2.80
N PRO A 60 20.28 -22.86 1.75
CA PRO A 60 19.48 -22.21 0.72
C PRO A 60 18.30 -21.47 1.37
N VAL A 61 17.90 -20.34 0.77
CA VAL A 61 16.79 -19.58 1.31
C VAL A 61 15.51 -20.44 1.32
N GLY A 62 14.95 -20.60 2.50
CA GLY A 62 13.69 -21.30 2.74
C GLY A 62 12.74 -20.36 3.48
N VAL A 63 12.69 -20.45 4.81
CA VAL A 63 11.93 -19.52 5.65
C VAL A 63 12.87 -18.42 6.13
N TYR A 64 12.49 -17.16 5.87
CA TYR A 64 13.19 -15.98 6.37
C TYR A 64 12.17 -15.00 6.94
N LEU A 65 12.35 -14.60 8.18
CA LEU A 65 11.42 -13.73 8.92
C LEU A 65 9.97 -14.24 8.87
N GLY A 66 9.77 -15.57 8.97
CA GLY A 66 8.44 -16.20 8.94
C GLY A 66 7.75 -16.22 7.57
N CYS A 67 8.45 -15.83 6.51
CA CYS A 67 8.01 -15.93 5.13
C CYS A 67 8.76 -17.05 4.40
N GLY A 68 8.04 -17.99 3.81
CA GLY A 68 8.61 -19.00 2.93
C GLY A 68 9.05 -18.38 1.61
N HIS A 69 10.24 -18.75 1.14
CA HIS A 69 10.78 -18.31 -0.16
C HIS A 69 11.03 -19.55 -1.01
N GLU A 70 10.33 -19.64 -2.13
CA GLU A 70 10.49 -20.72 -3.10
C GLU A 70 11.09 -20.14 -4.39
N VAL A 71 12.29 -20.60 -4.73
CA VAL A 71 12.98 -20.18 -5.96
C VAL A 71 12.69 -21.19 -7.05
N GLY A 72 12.28 -20.71 -8.22
CA GLY A 72 11.93 -21.53 -9.36
C GLY A 72 12.33 -20.90 -10.68
N GLN A 73 11.88 -21.51 -11.77
CA GLN A 73 12.06 -21.00 -13.13
C GLN A 73 10.78 -21.17 -13.92
N ILE A 74 10.50 -20.21 -14.79
CA ILE A 74 9.36 -20.26 -15.71
C ILE A 74 9.77 -19.71 -17.07
N LYS A 75 9.12 -20.16 -18.13
CA LYS A 75 9.26 -19.55 -19.46
C LYS A 75 8.31 -18.36 -19.58
N THR A 76 8.86 -17.22 -19.97
CA THR A 76 8.07 -16.01 -20.30
C THR A 76 7.33 -16.21 -21.62
N VAL A 77 6.39 -15.33 -21.92
CA VAL A 77 5.62 -15.34 -23.18
C VAL A 77 6.54 -15.29 -24.42
N GLY A 78 7.69 -14.64 -24.32
CA GLY A 78 8.71 -14.60 -25.39
C GLY A 78 9.65 -15.82 -25.43
N GLY A 79 9.38 -16.88 -24.63
CA GLY A 79 10.23 -18.08 -24.56
C GLY A 79 11.51 -17.94 -23.74
N THR A 80 11.82 -16.75 -23.22
CA THR A 80 12.94 -16.50 -22.32
C THR A 80 12.70 -17.22 -20.98
N THR A 81 13.75 -17.82 -20.41
CA THR A 81 13.65 -18.42 -19.06
C THR A 81 13.83 -17.31 -18.02
N ALA A 82 12.83 -17.10 -17.20
CA ALA A 82 12.88 -16.19 -16.05
C ALA A 82 13.01 -16.98 -14.75
N GLN A 83 13.81 -16.46 -13.83
CA GLN A 83 13.86 -16.97 -12.45
C GLN A 83 12.69 -16.38 -11.67
N THR A 84 12.03 -17.18 -10.85
CA THR A 84 10.91 -16.77 -10.00
C THR A 84 11.27 -16.88 -8.52
N VAL A 85 10.71 -15.97 -7.74
CA VAL A 85 10.67 -16.10 -6.28
C VAL A 85 9.21 -15.99 -5.85
N THR A 86 8.74 -17.03 -5.19
CA THR A 86 7.40 -17.11 -4.61
C THR A 86 7.50 -16.89 -3.10
N TYR A 87 6.75 -15.91 -2.61
CA TYR A 87 6.66 -15.58 -1.19
C TYR A 87 5.43 -16.22 -0.59
N ASN A 88 5.62 -17.10 0.38
CA ASN A 88 4.58 -17.89 1.03
C ASN A 88 4.39 -17.48 2.48
N MET A 89 3.20 -16.97 2.81
CA MET A 89 2.79 -16.57 4.17
C MET A 89 1.59 -17.38 4.68
N GLU A 90 1.29 -18.55 4.09
CA GLU A 90 0.07 -19.30 4.39
C GLU A 90 -0.02 -19.72 5.86
N ASP A 91 1.06 -20.30 6.40
CA ASP A 91 1.09 -20.76 7.79
C ASP A 91 0.95 -19.57 8.77
N PHE A 92 1.65 -18.47 8.47
CA PHE A 92 1.54 -17.25 9.26
C PHE A 92 0.13 -16.67 9.23
N LEU A 93 -0.51 -16.61 8.05
CA LEU A 93 -1.88 -16.14 7.89
C LEU A 93 -2.89 -17.09 8.57
N THR A 94 -2.65 -18.40 8.51
CA THR A 94 -3.45 -19.38 9.25
C THR A 94 -3.39 -19.08 10.75
N SER A 95 -2.20 -18.83 11.28
CA SER A 95 -2.05 -18.44 12.69
C SER A 95 -2.68 -17.07 13.03
N CYS A 96 -2.84 -16.16 12.05
CA CYS A 96 -3.61 -14.92 12.25
C CYS A 96 -5.11 -15.20 12.41
N VAL A 97 -5.65 -16.09 11.58
CA VAL A 97 -7.07 -16.49 11.64
C VAL A 97 -7.37 -17.23 12.93
N GLU A 98 -6.53 -18.19 13.31
CA GLU A 98 -6.66 -18.93 14.58
C GLU A 98 -6.63 -18.00 15.79
N ARG A 99 -5.67 -17.08 15.81
CA ARG A 99 -5.57 -16.08 16.88
C ARG A 99 -6.79 -15.16 16.96
N TYR A 100 -7.34 -14.78 15.82
CA TYR A 100 -8.58 -14.01 15.79
C TYR A 100 -9.76 -14.83 16.36
N LEU A 101 -9.93 -16.07 15.94
CA LEU A 101 -11.03 -16.94 16.40
C LEU A 101 -10.94 -17.21 17.92
N GLU A 102 -9.73 -17.47 18.42
CA GLU A 102 -9.47 -17.62 19.85
C GLU A 102 -9.90 -16.38 20.66
N LEU A 103 -9.57 -15.19 20.16
CA LEU A 103 -9.84 -13.93 20.86
C LEU A 103 -11.27 -13.42 20.66
N ALA A 104 -11.89 -13.70 19.51
CA ALA A 104 -13.27 -13.29 19.22
C ALA A 104 -14.33 -14.20 19.88
N GLY A 105 -13.90 -15.38 20.35
CA GLY A 105 -14.72 -16.28 21.14
C GLY A 105 -15.52 -17.32 20.36
N PRO A 106 -16.10 -18.30 21.05
CA PRO A 106 -16.85 -19.40 20.47
C PRO A 106 -18.11 -18.87 19.76
N GLY A 107 -18.40 -19.40 18.59
CA GLY A 107 -19.56 -19.01 17.77
C GLY A 107 -19.23 -18.05 16.63
N THR A 108 -18.00 -17.56 16.54
CA THR A 108 -17.55 -16.76 15.39
C THR A 108 -17.49 -17.63 14.14
N LYS A 109 -18.36 -17.34 13.13
CA LYS A 109 -18.47 -18.13 11.90
C LYS A 109 -17.69 -17.46 10.78
N MET A 110 -16.73 -18.17 10.22
CA MET A 110 -16.00 -17.73 9.03
C MET A 110 -16.85 -17.92 7.77
N LYS A 111 -16.86 -16.90 6.90
CA LYS A 111 -17.52 -16.95 5.60
C LYS A 111 -16.48 -16.89 4.48
N HIS A 112 -16.73 -17.59 3.39
CA HIS A 112 -15.94 -17.40 2.17
C HIS A 112 -16.30 -16.05 1.54
N VAL A 113 -15.28 -15.21 1.30
CA VAL A 113 -15.47 -13.88 0.72
C VAL A 113 -14.36 -13.59 -0.29
N ALA A 114 -14.71 -12.90 -1.38
CA ALA A 114 -13.80 -12.63 -2.49
C ALA A 114 -12.93 -11.39 -2.28
N THR A 115 -13.37 -10.42 -1.45
CA THR A 115 -12.67 -9.16 -1.23
C THR A 115 -12.60 -8.83 0.26
N PRO A 116 -11.59 -8.06 0.72
CA PRO A 116 -11.47 -7.67 2.13
C PRO A 116 -12.43 -6.54 2.55
N PHE A 117 -13.16 -5.95 1.59
CA PHE A 117 -14.03 -4.81 1.80
C PHE A 117 -15.50 -5.20 1.90
N LEU A 118 -16.27 -4.44 2.67
CA LEU A 118 -17.72 -4.57 2.71
C LEU A 118 -18.36 -3.85 1.50
N PRO A 119 -19.53 -4.28 1.01
CA PRO A 119 -20.23 -3.60 -0.09
C PRO A 119 -20.47 -2.10 0.17
N ASP A 120 -20.69 -1.73 1.43
CA ASP A 120 -20.92 -0.34 1.84
C ASP A 120 -19.65 0.53 1.80
N ASP A 121 -18.46 -0.06 1.72
CA ASP A 121 -17.18 0.68 1.72
C ASP A 121 -16.99 1.56 0.48
N GLN A 122 -17.62 1.22 -0.65
CA GLN A 122 -17.65 2.07 -1.85
C GLN A 122 -18.57 3.28 -1.71
N ASN A 123 -19.66 3.15 -0.95
CA ASN A 123 -20.65 4.21 -0.78
C ASN A 123 -20.24 5.27 0.25
N LEU A 124 -19.11 5.09 0.92
CA LEU A 124 -18.60 6.04 1.91
C LEU A 124 -18.05 7.33 1.29
N SER A 125 -17.81 7.36 -0.02
CA SER A 125 -17.46 8.60 -0.75
C SER A 125 -18.71 9.46 -1.08
N LEU A 126 -19.90 8.87 -1.03
CA LEU A 126 -21.15 9.61 -1.12
C LEU A 126 -21.61 9.88 0.30
N CYS A 127 -21.48 11.14 0.74
CA CYS A 127 -22.02 11.60 2.02
C CYS A 127 -23.34 10.90 2.32
N ARG A 128 -23.38 10.03 3.31
CA ARG A 128 -24.66 9.69 3.95
C ARG A 128 -25.19 11.00 4.45
N LYS A 129 -26.20 11.54 3.78
CA LYS A 129 -27.01 12.62 4.36
C LYS A 129 -27.38 12.12 5.76
N PRO A 130 -27.05 12.83 6.83
CA PRO A 130 -27.54 12.43 8.15
C PRO A 130 -29.04 12.27 8.02
N LEU A 131 -29.57 11.15 8.50
CA LEU A 131 -31.02 10.97 8.64
C LEU A 131 -31.51 12.09 9.56
N VAL A 132 -32.00 13.17 8.94
CA VAL A 132 -32.58 14.29 9.67
C VAL A 132 -34.02 13.90 9.95
N GLU A 133 -34.21 13.27 11.12
CA GLU A 133 -35.57 13.07 11.64
C GLU A 133 -36.12 14.42 12.08
N GLY A 134 -37.01 14.99 11.29
CA GLY A 134 -37.69 16.25 11.60
C GLY A 134 -37.73 17.21 10.41
N PRO A 135 -38.40 18.37 10.56
CA PRO A 135 -38.51 19.39 9.51
C PRO A 135 -37.12 19.91 9.17
N SER A 136 -36.74 19.83 7.91
CA SER A 136 -35.43 20.23 7.38
C SER A 136 -35.58 21.37 6.36
N ILE A 137 -34.53 22.15 6.21
CA ILE A 137 -34.41 23.21 5.19
C ILE A 137 -33.26 22.81 4.26
N GLU A 138 -33.55 22.78 2.97
CA GLU A 138 -32.53 22.51 1.93
C GLU A 138 -31.91 23.83 1.47
N CYS A 139 -30.59 23.87 1.40
CA CYS A 139 -29.85 25.03 0.89
C CYS A 139 -30.05 25.16 -0.63
N PRO A 140 -30.56 26.30 -1.15
CA PRO A 140 -30.85 26.45 -2.56
C PRO A 140 -29.55 26.52 -3.44
N TRP A 141 -28.35 26.65 -2.87
CA TRP A 141 -27.10 26.77 -3.60
C TRP A 141 -26.30 25.47 -3.65
N CYS A 142 -26.35 24.64 -2.60
CA CYS A 142 -25.57 23.42 -2.52
C CYS A 142 -26.39 22.16 -2.23
N ASN A 143 -27.71 22.27 -2.19
CA ASN A 143 -28.69 21.21 -1.87
C ASN A 143 -28.39 20.48 -0.53
N HIS A 144 -27.65 21.12 0.37
CA HIS A 144 -27.40 20.56 1.69
C HIS A 144 -28.63 20.73 2.58
N THR A 145 -29.04 19.67 3.27
CA THR A 145 -30.20 19.64 4.13
C THR A 145 -29.79 19.92 5.59
N PHE A 146 -30.31 20.99 6.16
CA PHE A 146 -30.08 21.37 7.56
C PHE A 146 -31.27 20.98 8.42
N ALA A 147 -31.03 20.41 9.60
CA ALA A 147 -32.06 20.18 10.60
C ALA A 147 -32.61 21.52 11.09
N ARG A 148 -33.91 21.70 11.07
CA ARG A 148 -34.56 22.87 11.67
C ARG A 148 -34.52 22.73 13.18
N ALA A 149 -33.82 23.62 13.89
CA ALA A 149 -33.86 23.64 15.35
C ALA A 149 -35.30 23.75 15.84
N SER A 150 -35.79 22.75 16.59
CA SER A 150 -37.06 22.85 17.26
C SER A 150 -36.95 23.94 18.32
N ALA A 151 -37.74 25.01 18.16
CA ALA A 151 -37.87 26.07 19.14
C ALA A 151 -38.54 25.50 20.42
N LYS A 152 -37.73 24.93 21.31
CA LYS A 152 -38.11 24.82 22.72
C LYS A 152 -37.69 26.11 23.40
N ALA A 153 -38.71 26.89 23.80
CA ALA A 153 -38.56 28.09 24.58
C ALA A 153 -37.71 27.83 25.83
N GLY A 154 -36.57 28.47 25.88
CA GLY A 154 -35.71 28.53 27.05
C GLY A 154 -34.67 29.61 26.80
N ASN A 155 -34.77 30.72 27.55
CA ASN A 155 -33.92 31.90 27.50
C ASN A 155 -32.42 31.59 27.39
N VAL A 156 -31.84 31.76 26.20
CA VAL A 156 -30.40 31.89 26.00
C VAL A 156 -30.16 33.26 25.36
N LYS A 157 -29.45 34.11 26.07
CA LYS A 157 -29.01 35.42 25.59
C LYS A 157 -28.22 35.25 24.31
N HIS A 158 -28.75 35.78 23.20
CA HIS A 158 -28.08 35.83 21.91
C HIS A 158 -26.86 36.77 22.00
N SER A 159 -25.67 36.23 21.87
CA SER A 159 -24.51 36.99 21.42
C SER A 159 -24.62 37.13 19.90
N ALA A 160 -24.79 38.36 19.43
CA ALA A 160 -24.96 38.68 18.03
C ALA A 160 -23.65 38.48 17.27
N TYR A 161 -23.70 37.73 16.17
CA TYR A 161 -22.66 37.75 15.15
C TYR A 161 -22.75 39.04 14.33
N PRO A 162 -21.65 39.75 14.08
CA PRO A 162 -21.69 40.94 13.25
C PRO A 162 -21.81 40.57 11.76
N ALA A 163 -22.73 41.24 11.11
CA ALA A 163 -22.94 41.19 9.67
C ALA A 163 -21.75 41.78 8.91
N CYS A 164 -21.42 41.15 7.78
CA CYS A 164 -20.46 41.67 6.81
C CYS A 164 -21.00 42.93 6.15
N ALA A 165 -20.39 44.07 6.41
CA ALA A 165 -20.53 45.27 5.59
C ALA A 165 -19.11 45.81 5.30
N GLY A 166 -18.85 46.09 4.03
CA GLY A 166 -17.56 46.53 3.52
C GLY A 166 -17.19 47.96 3.87
N GLY A 167 -15.91 48.27 3.73
CA GLY A 167 -15.38 49.63 3.73
C GLY A 167 -14.04 49.74 4.40
N SER A 168 -12.97 49.90 3.61
CA SER A 168 -11.64 50.45 4.02
C SER A 168 -11.80 51.91 4.47
N PRO A 169 -10.98 52.50 5.34
CA PRO A 169 -9.61 52.86 4.98
C PRO A 169 -8.54 52.91 6.11
N ARG A 170 -7.32 52.82 5.69
CA ARG A 170 -6.04 53.41 6.21
C ARG A 170 -5.94 53.91 7.68
N GLY A 171 -4.86 53.44 8.32
CA GLY A 171 -4.32 54.09 9.54
C GLY A 171 -3.12 53.38 10.15
N THR A 172 -1.93 53.84 9.79
CA THR A 172 -0.66 54.01 10.56
C THR A 172 -0.17 52.97 11.57
N ALA A 173 1.07 52.62 11.36
CA ALA A 173 2.01 51.81 12.15
C ALA A 173 2.22 52.32 13.59
N THR A 174 2.42 51.37 14.50
CA THR A 174 3.36 51.61 15.62
C THR A 174 4.05 50.27 15.93
N ALA A 175 5.36 50.30 15.88
CA ALA A 175 6.29 49.23 16.21
C ALA A 175 6.34 48.99 17.73
N CYS A 176 6.39 47.73 18.12
CA CYS A 176 6.99 47.35 19.40
C CYS A 176 7.92 46.15 19.17
N ASN A 177 9.19 46.42 19.24
CA ASN A 177 10.29 45.48 19.43
C ASN A 177 10.12 44.71 20.74
N ASN A 178 10.25 43.40 20.71
CA ASN A 178 10.86 42.68 21.82
C ASN A 178 11.60 41.46 21.27
N ASN A 179 12.92 41.65 21.18
CA ASN A 179 13.91 40.59 21.06
C ASN A 179 14.00 39.84 22.38
N GLN A 180 13.79 38.54 22.36
CA GLN A 180 14.55 37.61 23.23
C GLN A 180 14.77 36.29 22.51
N PRO A 181 15.95 35.67 22.63
CA PRO A 181 16.34 34.47 21.92
C PRO A 181 15.83 33.24 22.66
N ILE A 182 15.13 32.35 21.95
CA ILE A 182 14.80 31.02 22.45
C ILE A 182 15.88 30.04 21.99
N SER A 183 16.57 29.52 22.99
CA SER A 183 17.59 28.49 22.92
C SER A 183 17.13 27.23 22.17
N SER A 184 18.01 26.75 21.31
CA SER A 184 18.01 25.44 20.70
C SER A 184 18.01 24.34 21.76
N SER A 185 16.96 23.56 21.82
CA SER A 185 17.01 22.19 22.37
C SER A 185 16.73 21.19 21.25
N VAL A 186 17.82 20.62 20.74
CA VAL A 186 17.87 19.40 19.95
C VAL A 186 17.47 18.27 20.89
N GLY A 187 16.42 17.56 20.55
CA GLY A 187 15.98 16.33 21.23
C GLY A 187 15.18 15.49 20.24
N LYS A 188 15.88 14.68 19.50
CA LYS A 188 16.05 13.22 19.62
C LYS A 188 14.74 12.46 19.78
N ASN A 189 14.45 11.69 18.79
CA ASN A 189 14.23 10.25 18.74
C ASN A 189 13.33 9.91 17.55
N ILE A 190 13.98 9.67 16.40
CA ILE A 190 13.41 8.89 15.32
C ILE A 190 13.73 7.45 15.67
N SER A 191 12.71 6.68 16.02
CA SER A 191 12.80 5.25 16.27
C SER A 191 13.15 4.51 14.96
N PRO A 192 14.12 3.59 14.93
CA PRO A 192 14.56 2.88 13.73
C PRO A 192 13.70 1.63 13.47
N ASN A 193 12.44 1.80 13.07
CA ASN A 193 11.56 0.65 12.79
C ASN A 193 10.78 0.79 11.47
N ASP A 194 11.46 1.17 10.38
CA ASP A 194 10.87 1.13 9.05
C ASP A 194 11.84 0.53 8.01
N CYS A 195 12.34 -0.69 8.27
CA CYS A 195 13.08 -1.44 7.26
C CYS A 195 12.14 -2.36 6.48
N SER A 196 11.97 -2.08 5.20
CA SER A 196 11.31 -2.99 4.26
C SER A 196 12.19 -4.22 4.01
N PRO A 197 11.65 -5.44 4.03
CA PRO A 197 12.42 -6.63 3.66
C PRO A 197 12.54 -6.73 2.14
N TRP A 198 13.75 -6.86 1.65
CA TRP A 198 14.10 -7.02 0.24
C TRP A 198 14.20 -8.49 -0.14
N GLY A 199 13.53 -8.88 -1.20
CA GLY A 199 13.66 -10.21 -1.79
C GLY A 199 14.71 -10.21 -2.93
N THR A 200 15.60 -11.18 -2.94
CA THR A 200 16.61 -11.35 -4.00
C THR A 200 16.70 -12.80 -4.46
N VAL A 201 17.02 -12.98 -5.74
CA VAL A 201 17.22 -14.29 -6.38
C VAL A 201 18.63 -14.77 -6.07
N GLY A 202 18.81 -16.06 -5.74
CA GLY A 202 20.12 -16.63 -5.36
C GLY A 202 20.51 -16.24 -3.94
N VAL A 203 19.80 -16.76 -2.95
CA VAL A 203 19.89 -16.29 -1.56
C VAL A 203 20.10 -17.45 -0.62
N GLU A 204 21.08 -17.30 0.26
CA GLU A 204 21.30 -18.15 1.42
C GLU A 204 21.07 -17.33 2.70
N SER A 205 20.52 -17.97 3.71
CA SER A 205 20.25 -17.37 5.02
C SER A 205 20.84 -18.20 6.15
N VAL A 206 21.14 -17.54 7.25
CA VAL A 206 21.44 -18.16 8.54
C VAL A 206 20.39 -17.64 9.51
N ALA A 207 19.59 -18.55 10.06
CA ALA A 207 18.72 -18.26 11.18
C ALA A 207 19.55 -18.30 12.46
N GLY A 208 19.37 -17.36 13.35
CA GLY A 208 19.92 -17.43 14.70
C GLY A 208 19.34 -18.64 15.45
N PRO A 209 20.02 -19.14 16.53
CA PRO A 209 19.58 -20.30 17.28
C PRO A 209 18.15 -20.09 17.78
N GLY A 210 17.25 -20.96 17.33
CA GLY A 210 15.79 -20.89 17.44
C GLY A 210 15.28 -20.35 18.78
N GLN A 211 14.93 -19.10 18.79
CA GLN A 211 13.88 -18.64 19.67
C GLN A 211 12.57 -18.81 18.90
N SER A 212 11.80 -19.82 19.31
CA SER A 212 10.37 -19.85 19.02
C SER A 212 9.82 -18.46 19.28
N LEU A 213 9.06 -17.91 18.34
CA LEU A 213 8.30 -16.67 18.51
C LEU A 213 7.18 -16.89 19.54
N ASP A 214 7.57 -17.28 20.73
CA ASP A 214 6.74 -17.25 21.91
C ASP A 214 6.82 -15.84 22.49
N THR A 215 5.74 -15.11 22.19
CA THR A 215 5.20 -14.06 23.03
C THR A 215 6.23 -13.08 23.60
N ALA A 216 6.48 -12.00 22.88
CA ALA A 216 6.83 -10.75 23.55
C ALA A 216 5.72 -10.46 24.58
N THR A 217 6.00 -10.84 25.82
CA THR A 217 5.19 -10.53 26.99
C THR A 217 5.30 -9.03 27.21
N CYS A 218 4.44 -8.25 26.57
CA CYS A 218 4.15 -6.91 27.03
C CYS A 218 3.49 -7.05 28.39
N VAL A 219 4.27 -6.76 29.43
CA VAL A 219 3.79 -6.60 30.80
C VAL A 219 2.65 -5.57 30.76
N ALA A 220 1.43 -6.06 30.84
CA ALA A 220 0.25 -5.25 31.04
C ALA A 220 0.32 -4.71 32.47
N ALA A 221 0.70 -3.45 32.61
CA ALA A 221 0.45 -2.73 33.85
C ALA A 221 -1.07 -2.71 34.08
N SER A 222 -1.54 -3.51 35.02
CA SER A 222 -2.91 -3.50 35.47
C SER A 222 -3.16 -2.23 36.30
N HIS A 223 -3.60 -1.16 35.62
CA HIS A 223 -4.28 -0.08 36.30
C HIS A 223 -5.74 -0.48 36.53
N LYS A 224 -6.05 -0.90 37.77
CA LYS A 224 -7.41 -0.90 38.30
C LYS A 224 -7.86 0.56 38.40
N THR A 225 -8.61 1.03 37.41
CA THR A 225 -9.43 2.23 37.58
C THR A 225 -10.89 1.82 37.66
N GLY A 226 -11.53 2.31 38.71
CA GLY A 226 -12.93 2.05 39.05
C GLY A 226 -13.84 2.43 37.87
N GLY A 227 -14.72 1.52 37.52
CA GLY A 227 -15.65 1.68 36.40
C GLY A 227 -16.69 2.73 36.69
N SER A 228 -16.63 3.83 35.96
CA SER A 228 -17.83 4.57 35.61
C SER A 228 -18.37 3.97 34.31
N LEU A 229 -19.65 3.58 34.32
CA LEU A 229 -20.37 3.14 33.13
C LEU A 229 -20.22 4.20 32.02
N PRO A 230 -19.91 3.79 30.77
CA PRO A 230 -19.85 4.75 29.66
C PRO A 230 -21.22 5.41 29.46
N PRO A 231 -21.24 6.66 29.01
CA PRO A 231 -22.49 7.37 28.73
C PRO A 231 -23.29 6.61 27.67
N VAL A 232 -24.58 6.45 27.92
CA VAL A 232 -25.56 5.83 27.02
C VAL A 232 -25.47 6.54 25.66
N GLY A 233 -24.98 5.83 24.61
CA GLY A 233 -24.98 6.33 23.22
C GLY A 233 -23.67 6.21 22.44
N THR A 234 -22.58 5.63 22.97
CA THR A 234 -21.37 5.39 22.17
C THR A 234 -21.41 3.98 21.57
N ASP A 235 -21.41 3.92 20.24
CA ASP A 235 -21.29 2.68 19.45
C ASP A 235 -19.86 2.14 19.57
N VAL A 236 -19.56 1.47 20.67
CA VAL A 236 -18.26 0.83 20.93
C VAL A 236 -18.30 -0.61 20.45
N GLY A 237 -17.40 -0.97 19.54
CA GLY A 237 -17.29 -2.34 19.03
C GLY A 237 -16.78 -3.33 20.09
N CYS A 238 -17.32 -4.54 20.10
CA CYS A 238 -17.00 -5.58 21.07
C CYS A 238 -15.57 -6.15 20.89
N LEU A 239 -14.98 -6.04 19.70
CA LEU A 239 -13.62 -6.49 19.41
C LEU A 239 -12.53 -5.46 19.76
N GLN A 240 -12.89 -4.27 20.27
CA GLN A 240 -11.93 -3.23 20.65
C GLN A 240 -10.75 -3.77 21.50
N PRO A 241 -10.95 -4.61 22.53
CA PRO A 241 -9.84 -5.07 23.38
C PRO A 241 -8.79 -5.94 22.67
N ILE A 242 -9.18 -6.56 21.55
CA ILE A 242 -8.33 -7.47 20.79
C ILE A 242 -7.86 -6.88 19.46
N ALA A 243 -8.50 -5.83 18.98
CA ALA A 243 -8.31 -5.28 17.64
C ALA A 243 -6.84 -4.97 17.33
N ALA A 244 -6.14 -4.29 18.24
CA ALA A 244 -4.72 -3.95 18.06
C ALA A 244 -3.84 -5.19 17.87
N LYS A 245 -4.05 -6.24 18.69
CA LYS A 245 -3.26 -7.48 18.63
C LYS A 245 -3.45 -8.19 17.28
N VAL A 246 -4.70 -8.29 16.81
CA VAL A 246 -5.03 -8.93 15.53
C VAL A 246 -4.48 -8.13 14.36
N LEU A 247 -4.71 -6.81 14.35
CA LEU A 247 -4.27 -5.94 13.26
C LEU A 247 -2.74 -5.91 13.13
N MET A 248 -2.00 -5.81 14.24
CA MET A 248 -0.52 -5.79 14.19
C MET A 248 0.05 -7.10 13.64
N LYS A 249 -0.55 -8.24 13.96
CA LYS A 249 -0.14 -9.52 13.39
C LYS A 249 -0.42 -9.59 11.88
N ILE A 250 -1.58 -9.10 11.43
CA ILE A 250 -1.93 -9.04 10.00
C ILE A 250 -1.01 -8.06 9.24
N ILE A 251 -0.71 -6.89 9.81
CA ILE A 251 0.19 -5.89 9.18
C ILE A 251 1.57 -6.49 8.89
N TYR A 252 2.07 -7.36 9.75
CA TYR A 252 3.35 -8.03 9.51
C TYR A 252 3.33 -8.82 8.20
N ALA A 253 2.35 -9.71 8.01
CA ALA A 253 2.19 -10.46 6.76
C ALA A 253 1.92 -9.56 5.55
N ALA A 254 1.10 -8.52 5.74
CA ALA A 254 0.76 -7.57 4.69
C ALA A 254 2.00 -6.84 4.14
N ARG A 255 2.93 -6.47 5.02
CA ARG A 255 4.17 -5.78 4.63
C ARG A 255 5.19 -6.71 3.97
N LEU A 256 5.19 -8.00 4.30
CA LEU A 256 6.16 -8.94 3.75
C LEU A 256 5.79 -9.43 2.34
N ALA A 257 4.55 -9.91 2.15
CA ALA A 257 4.19 -10.59 0.91
C ALA A 257 2.68 -10.58 0.60
N ARG A 258 1.85 -9.92 1.41
CA ARG A 258 0.41 -9.85 1.18
C ARG A 258 -0.03 -8.39 1.08
N PHE A 259 0.54 -7.69 0.10
CA PHE A 259 0.30 -6.27 -0.16
C PHE A 259 -1.18 -5.96 -0.40
N ASP A 260 -1.97 -6.93 -0.87
CA ASP A 260 -3.42 -6.86 -1.01
C ASP A 260 -4.18 -6.57 0.30
N LEU A 261 -3.59 -6.86 1.45
CA LEU A 261 -4.20 -6.60 2.76
C LEU A 261 -3.94 -5.18 3.28
N LEU A 262 -2.95 -4.46 2.72
CA LEU A 262 -2.43 -3.21 3.28
C LEU A 262 -3.51 -2.13 3.44
N ARG A 263 -4.34 -1.88 2.43
CA ARG A 263 -5.38 -0.84 2.50
C ARG A 263 -6.38 -1.13 3.63
N ALA A 264 -6.87 -2.36 3.71
CA ALA A 264 -7.87 -2.75 4.70
C ALA A 264 -7.31 -2.71 6.12
N VAL A 265 -6.13 -3.30 6.36
CA VAL A 265 -5.55 -3.38 7.70
C VAL A 265 -5.05 -2.03 8.19
N CYS A 266 -4.39 -1.23 7.35
CA CYS A 266 -3.91 0.10 7.72
C CYS A 266 -5.06 1.06 8.01
N HIS A 267 -6.14 0.99 7.23
CA HIS A 267 -7.35 1.77 7.49
C HIS A 267 -7.93 1.45 8.87
N LEU A 268 -8.16 0.17 9.19
CA LEU A 268 -8.66 -0.25 10.50
C LEU A 268 -7.72 0.14 11.64
N ALA A 269 -6.41 0.06 11.45
CA ALA A 269 -5.43 0.45 12.46
C ALA A 269 -5.56 1.93 12.88
N THR A 270 -6.06 2.80 11.99
CA THR A 270 -6.30 4.20 12.35
C THR A 270 -7.44 4.42 13.34
N PHE A 271 -8.28 3.41 13.57
CA PHE A 271 -9.45 3.46 14.47
C PHE A 271 -9.24 2.73 15.80
N VAL A 272 -8.08 2.16 16.08
CA VAL A 272 -7.83 1.36 17.30
C VAL A 272 -8.23 2.09 18.59
N THR A 273 -8.03 3.42 18.64
CA THR A 273 -8.42 4.24 19.80
C THR A 273 -9.88 4.73 19.77
N LYS A 274 -10.59 4.52 18.64
CA LYS A 274 -11.98 4.97 18.42
C LYS A 274 -12.77 3.85 17.73
N TRP A 275 -12.70 2.66 18.31
CA TRP A 275 -13.24 1.45 17.73
C TRP A 275 -14.76 1.37 17.85
N THR A 276 -15.43 1.11 16.76
CA THR A 276 -16.90 1.04 16.67
C THR A 276 -17.38 -0.34 16.23
N SER A 277 -18.67 -0.63 16.31
CA SER A 277 -19.28 -1.84 15.77
C SER A 277 -19.05 -2.01 14.26
N GLU A 278 -18.96 -0.90 13.53
CA GLU A 278 -18.58 -0.90 12.12
C GLU A 278 -17.13 -1.43 11.93
N CYS A 279 -16.21 -1.07 12.81
CA CYS A 279 -14.86 -1.61 12.80
C CYS A 279 -14.84 -3.11 13.07
N ASP A 280 -15.72 -3.62 13.96
CA ASP A 280 -15.88 -5.05 14.18
C ASP A 280 -16.28 -5.79 12.90
N ARG A 281 -17.28 -5.27 12.18
CA ARG A 281 -17.73 -5.84 10.91
C ARG A 281 -16.61 -5.87 9.87
N LYS A 282 -15.84 -4.77 9.73
CA LYS A 282 -14.72 -4.66 8.81
C LYS A 282 -13.56 -5.57 9.18
N LEU A 283 -13.22 -5.68 10.46
CA LEU A 283 -12.19 -6.61 10.94
C LEU A 283 -12.59 -8.06 10.66
N HIS A 284 -13.83 -8.43 10.97
CA HIS A 284 -14.35 -9.77 10.68
C HIS A 284 -14.32 -10.06 9.16
N ARG A 285 -14.71 -9.10 8.32
CA ARG A 285 -14.63 -9.23 6.85
C ARG A 285 -13.20 -9.44 6.37
N LEU A 286 -12.25 -8.66 6.90
CA LEU A 286 -10.83 -8.81 6.57
C LEU A 286 -10.30 -10.20 6.94
N VAL A 287 -10.62 -10.71 8.14
CA VAL A 287 -10.17 -12.06 8.55
C VAL A 287 -10.85 -13.15 7.73
N CYS A 288 -12.12 -13.00 7.38
CA CYS A 288 -12.80 -13.91 6.43
C CYS A 288 -12.10 -13.93 5.06
N TYR A 289 -11.67 -12.77 4.55
CA TYR A 289 -10.91 -12.68 3.31
C TYR A 289 -9.55 -13.38 3.43
N ILE A 290 -8.82 -13.15 4.51
CA ILE A 290 -7.54 -13.84 4.76
C ILE A 290 -7.75 -15.36 4.74
N ASN A 291 -8.76 -15.86 5.44
CA ASN A 291 -9.06 -17.29 5.46
C ASN A 291 -9.42 -17.85 4.07
N SER A 292 -10.09 -17.06 3.23
CA SER A 292 -10.47 -17.44 1.87
C SER A 292 -9.31 -17.36 0.86
N SER A 293 -8.27 -16.55 1.16
CA SER A 293 -7.21 -16.17 0.22
C SER A 293 -5.79 -16.50 0.72
N LYS A 294 -5.65 -17.30 1.78
CA LYS A 294 -4.33 -17.64 2.36
C LYS A 294 -3.41 -18.41 1.39
N HIS A 295 -3.98 -19.07 0.37
CA HIS A 295 -3.26 -19.75 -0.72
C HIS A 295 -2.62 -18.80 -1.73
N LEU A 296 -3.01 -17.51 -1.75
CA LEU A 296 -2.40 -16.53 -2.66
C LEU A 296 -0.94 -16.28 -2.28
N ARG A 297 -0.13 -16.05 -3.30
CA ARG A 297 1.31 -15.79 -3.17
C ARG A 297 1.67 -14.49 -3.89
N MET A 298 2.63 -13.78 -3.36
CA MET A 298 3.32 -12.75 -4.13
C MET A 298 4.45 -13.42 -4.91
N ILE A 299 4.46 -13.26 -6.24
CA ILE A 299 5.41 -13.92 -7.12
C ILE A 299 6.12 -12.88 -7.97
N GLY A 300 7.43 -12.77 -7.78
CA GLY A 300 8.29 -11.97 -8.64
C GLY A 300 9.07 -12.82 -9.62
N TRP A 301 9.36 -12.29 -10.81
CA TRP A 301 10.21 -12.97 -11.78
C TRP A 301 11.20 -12.01 -12.44
N VAL A 302 12.37 -12.54 -12.83
CA VAL A 302 13.44 -11.82 -13.49
C VAL A 302 13.91 -12.63 -14.70
N GLY A 303 13.68 -12.11 -15.90
CA GLY A 303 14.09 -12.71 -17.17
C GLY A 303 15.05 -11.84 -17.99
N ASP A 304 15.23 -10.57 -17.58
CA ASP A 304 16.10 -9.62 -18.26
C ASP A 304 17.44 -9.45 -17.58
N GLY A 305 18.43 -8.98 -18.33
CA GLY A 305 19.73 -8.58 -17.78
C GLY A 305 19.65 -7.28 -16.97
N LEU A 306 20.63 -7.09 -16.08
CA LEU A 306 20.68 -5.96 -15.14
C LEU A 306 20.73 -4.57 -15.79
N THR A 307 21.12 -4.48 -17.07
CA THR A 307 21.16 -3.21 -17.82
C THR A 307 19.82 -2.81 -18.43
N VAL A 308 18.85 -3.73 -18.46
CA VAL A 308 17.54 -3.54 -19.11
C VAL A 308 16.45 -3.19 -18.07
N VAL A 309 16.57 -3.76 -16.86
CA VAL A 309 15.59 -3.55 -15.80
C VAL A 309 15.66 -2.15 -15.23
N GLN A 310 14.49 -1.59 -14.92
CA GLN A 310 14.34 -0.26 -14.32
C GLN A 310 13.49 -0.35 -13.04
N PRO A 311 13.72 0.54 -12.06
CA PRO A 311 12.82 0.72 -10.94
C PRO A 311 11.58 1.51 -11.38
N HIS A 312 10.39 1.01 -11.03
CA HIS A 312 9.10 1.60 -11.31
C HIS A 312 8.37 1.94 -10.01
N LEU A 313 7.95 3.18 -9.86
CA LEU A 313 7.21 3.69 -8.71
C LEU A 313 5.86 4.24 -9.16
N TYR A 314 4.79 3.65 -8.66
CA TYR A 314 3.41 4.07 -8.88
C TYR A 314 2.91 4.77 -7.63
N ALA A 315 2.31 5.95 -7.74
CA ALA A 315 1.70 6.67 -6.64
C ALA A 315 0.24 7.01 -6.95
N ASP A 316 -0.60 7.01 -5.93
CA ASP A 316 -2.02 7.36 -6.01
C ASP A 316 -2.52 7.91 -4.68
N ALA A 317 -3.59 8.70 -4.71
CA ALA A 317 -4.31 9.14 -3.53
C ALA A 317 -5.82 9.06 -3.67
N ASP A 318 -6.50 8.48 -2.67
CA ASP A 318 -7.94 8.67 -2.56
C ASP A 318 -8.25 10.09 -2.06
N PHE A 319 -9.00 10.87 -2.81
CA PHE A 319 -9.38 12.21 -2.34
C PHE A 319 -10.48 12.13 -1.28
N ALA A 320 -10.17 12.64 -0.05
CA ALA A 320 -11.10 12.69 1.09
C ALA A 320 -11.72 11.32 1.48
N GLY A 321 -11.02 10.21 1.22
CA GLY A 321 -11.54 8.84 1.40
C GLY A 321 -11.90 8.45 2.84
N CYS A 322 -11.44 9.20 3.85
CA CYS A 322 -11.88 9.04 5.23
C CYS A 322 -13.04 9.99 5.55
N VAL A 323 -14.27 9.49 5.53
CA VAL A 323 -15.49 10.30 5.79
C VAL A 323 -15.43 11.04 7.12
N ALA A 324 -14.90 10.39 8.18
CA ALA A 324 -14.86 10.98 9.51
C ALA A 324 -13.87 12.15 9.64
N THR A 325 -12.78 12.13 8.87
CA THR A 325 -11.69 13.11 8.99
C THR A 325 -11.47 13.93 7.73
N GLN A 326 -12.12 13.60 6.63
CA GLN A 326 -11.94 14.18 5.28
C GLN A 326 -10.48 14.10 4.78
N ARG A 327 -9.68 13.21 5.37
CA ARG A 327 -8.28 13.01 4.97
C ARG A 327 -8.17 11.97 3.91
N SER A 328 -7.29 12.21 2.97
CA SER A 328 -6.90 11.30 1.90
C SER A 328 -5.96 10.19 2.40
N THR A 329 -5.86 9.13 1.63
CA THR A 329 -4.87 8.06 1.81
C THR A 329 -3.88 8.13 0.64
N SER A 330 -2.60 8.20 0.93
CA SER A 330 -1.54 8.01 -0.06
C SER A 330 -1.19 6.53 -0.17
N GLY A 331 -1.05 6.06 -1.41
CA GLY A 331 -0.57 4.73 -1.73
C GLY A 331 0.61 4.77 -2.67
N TYR A 332 1.53 3.81 -2.55
CA TYR A 332 2.52 3.58 -3.59
C TYR A 332 2.81 2.10 -3.77
N HIS A 333 3.19 1.74 -4.99
CA HIS A 333 3.74 0.44 -5.35
C HIS A 333 5.09 0.61 -6.00
N PHE A 334 6.09 -0.14 -5.55
CA PHE A 334 7.43 -0.13 -6.09
C PHE A 334 7.81 -1.51 -6.59
N ALA A 335 8.27 -1.60 -7.83
CA ALA A 335 8.67 -2.84 -8.47
C ALA A 335 9.88 -2.62 -9.40
N ILE A 336 10.65 -3.68 -9.64
CA ILE A 336 11.61 -3.72 -10.73
C ILE A 336 10.90 -4.33 -11.94
N ARG A 337 10.97 -3.63 -13.07
CA ARG A 337 10.34 -4.08 -14.32
C ARG A 337 11.31 -4.04 -15.51
N GLY A 338 11.02 -4.89 -16.47
CA GLY A 338 11.65 -4.97 -17.78
C GLY A 338 10.74 -5.77 -18.71
N PRO A 339 11.08 -5.94 -19.99
CA PRO A 339 10.27 -6.67 -20.97
C PRO A 339 9.89 -8.09 -20.52
N HIS A 340 10.78 -8.75 -19.77
CA HIS A 340 10.57 -10.11 -19.26
C HIS A 340 10.73 -10.20 -17.74
N THR A 341 10.64 -9.06 -17.05
CA THR A 341 10.84 -8.94 -15.60
C THR A 341 9.68 -8.18 -14.98
N CYS A 342 9.13 -8.74 -13.90
CA CYS A 342 8.22 -8.02 -13.01
C CYS A 342 8.44 -8.54 -11.58
N PHE A 343 9.02 -7.69 -10.73
CA PHE A 343 9.38 -8.06 -9.37
C PHE A 343 8.89 -7.00 -8.38
N PRO A 344 7.78 -7.26 -7.65
CA PRO A 344 7.27 -6.36 -6.63
C PRO A 344 8.24 -6.30 -5.44
N ILE A 345 8.47 -5.10 -4.91
CA ILE A 345 9.42 -4.88 -3.82
C ILE A 345 8.73 -4.25 -2.61
N ALA A 346 7.92 -3.21 -2.82
CA ALA A 346 7.27 -2.50 -1.72
C ALA A 346 5.87 -2.02 -2.09
N GLY A 347 5.00 -2.01 -1.12
CA GLY A 347 3.67 -1.42 -1.19
C GLY A 347 3.33 -0.73 0.13
N VAL A 348 2.67 0.43 0.06
CA VAL A 348 2.30 1.19 1.25
C VAL A 348 0.91 1.80 1.09
N SER A 349 0.16 1.80 2.18
CA SER A 349 -1.10 2.53 2.35
C SER A 349 -0.98 3.39 3.61
N LYS A 350 -1.06 4.72 3.48
CA LYS A 350 -0.87 5.67 4.59
C LYS A 350 -1.86 6.82 4.52
N ARG A 351 -2.61 7.05 5.59
CA ARG A 351 -3.47 8.22 5.72
C ARG A 351 -2.65 9.50 5.78
N GLN A 352 -3.03 10.52 4.98
CA GLN A 352 -2.38 11.82 4.96
C GLN A 352 -2.56 12.58 6.29
N GLY A 353 -1.60 13.43 6.62
CA GLY A 353 -1.56 14.19 7.86
C GLY A 353 -2.58 15.33 7.92
N CYS A 354 -2.89 15.95 6.78
CA CYS A 354 -3.81 17.07 6.62
C CYS A 354 -4.93 16.74 5.64
N VAL A 355 -5.95 17.60 5.57
CA VAL A 355 -7.02 17.52 4.57
C VAL A 355 -6.55 18.23 3.30
N SER A 356 -6.66 17.58 2.15
CA SER A 356 -6.42 18.16 0.84
C SER A 356 -7.68 18.85 0.31
N HIS A 357 -7.53 19.93 -0.45
CA HIS A 357 -8.65 20.70 -1.00
C HIS A 357 -9.04 20.27 -2.42
N SER A 358 -8.22 19.45 -3.06
CA SER A 358 -8.49 18.94 -4.41
C SER A 358 -7.78 17.58 -4.63
N THR A 359 -8.24 16.82 -5.64
CA THR A 359 -7.59 15.57 -6.04
C THR A 359 -6.12 15.80 -6.42
N PRO A 360 -5.74 16.75 -7.29
CA PRO A 360 -4.33 16.99 -7.60
C PRO A 360 -3.47 17.37 -6.38
N GLU A 361 -4.06 18.02 -5.37
CA GLU A 361 -3.34 18.30 -4.11
C GLU A 361 -3.04 17.02 -3.33
N ALA A 362 -4.00 16.10 -3.24
CA ALA A 362 -3.81 14.81 -2.60
C ALA A 362 -2.77 13.96 -3.34
N GLU A 363 -2.77 13.97 -4.68
CA GLU A 363 -1.79 13.29 -5.52
C GLU A 363 -0.37 13.85 -5.35
N MET A 364 -0.23 15.18 -5.29
CA MET A 364 1.07 15.81 -5.00
C MET A 364 1.65 15.36 -3.66
N VAL A 365 0.79 15.18 -2.65
CA VAL A 365 1.19 14.65 -1.33
C VAL A 365 1.61 13.18 -1.43
N ALA A 366 0.92 12.37 -2.23
CA ALA A 366 1.28 10.98 -2.46
C ALA A 366 2.59 10.85 -3.23
N ALA A 367 2.82 11.67 -4.24
CA ALA A 367 4.06 11.71 -5.01
C ALA A 367 5.26 12.12 -4.15
N ASP A 368 5.18 13.21 -3.38
CA ASP A 368 6.24 13.64 -2.45
C ASP A 368 6.56 12.53 -1.44
N PHE A 369 5.52 11.93 -0.86
CA PHE A 369 5.66 10.85 0.10
C PHE A 369 6.36 9.63 -0.52
N SER A 370 5.92 9.17 -1.69
CA SER A 370 6.45 7.98 -2.36
C SER A 370 7.89 8.17 -2.81
N LEU A 371 8.24 9.35 -3.36
CA LEU A 371 9.61 9.67 -3.77
C LEU A 371 10.56 9.70 -2.58
N ARG A 372 10.21 10.41 -1.50
CA ARG A 372 11.08 10.55 -0.33
C ARG A 372 11.19 9.29 0.50
N HIS A 373 10.12 8.49 0.57
CA HIS A 373 10.09 7.28 1.38
C HIS A 373 10.64 6.04 0.68
N CYS A 374 10.53 5.97 -0.64
CA CYS A 374 10.89 4.79 -1.42
C CYS A 374 11.75 5.13 -2.63
N GLY A 375 11.28 6.00 -3.52
CA GLY A 375 11.89 6.22 -4.83
C GLY A 375 13.36 6.61 -4.76
N LEU A 376 13.67 7.71 -4.10
CA LEU A 376 15.04 8.23 -4.00
C LEU A 376 15.97 7.32 -3.18
N PRO A 377 15.59 6.82 -1.99
CA PRO A 377 16.42 5.88 -1.25
C PRO A 377 16.72 4.60 -2.04
N CYS A 378 15.71 4.05 -2.73
CA CYS A 378 15.89 2.86 -3.55
C CYS A 378 16.77 3.13 -4.78
N LEU A 379 16.62 4.27 -5.43
CA LEU A 379 17.47 4.66 -6.55
C LEU A 379 18.94 4.73 -6.13
N ALA A 380 19.23 5.34 -4.97
CA ALA A 380 20.56 5.38 -4.40
C ALA A 380 21.13 3.97 -4.13
N LEU A 381 20.30 3.05 -3.60
CA LEU A 381 20.67 1.65 -3.42
C LEU A 381 21.03 0.97 -4.75
N TRP A 382 20.17 1.12 -5.77
CA TRP A 382 20.38 0.50 -7.08
C TRP A 382 21.62 1.02 -7.80
N TRP A 383 21.97 2.28 -7.64
CA TRP A 383 23.21 2.84 -8.19
C TRP A 383 24.49 2.21 -7.62
N ASN A 384 24.39 1.66 -6.40
CA ASN A 384 25.50 0.93 -5.80
C ASN A 384 25.54 -0.56 -6.20
N LEU A 385 24.39 -1.13 -6.58
CA LEU A 385 24.27 -2.56 -6.87
C LEU A 385 24.33 -2.89 -8.37
N LEU A 386 23.81 -2.01 -9.23
CA LEU A 386 23.73 -2.25 -10.66
C LEU A 386 24.97 -1.69 -11.40
N PRO A 387 25.37 -2.33 -12.51
CA PRO A 387 26.50 -1.87 -13.32
C PRO A 387 26.23 -0.55 -14.05
N SER A 388 24.97 -0.25 -14.32
CA SER A 388 24.51 1.02 -14.91
C SER A 388 23.57 1.72 -13.93
N LYS A 389 23.59 3.07 -13.93
CA LYS A 389 22.65 3.84 -13.13
C LYS A 389 21.25 3.74 -13.74
N PRO A 390 20.28 3.10 -13.07
CA PRO A 390 18.93 3.03 -13.58
C PRO A 390 18.22 4.38 -13.44
N ILE A 391 17.20 4.58 -14.28
CA ILE A 391 16.29 5.72 -14.24
C ILE A 391 15.01 5.29 -13.52
N LEU A 392 14.59 6.04 -12.52
CA LEU A 392 13.33 5.77 -11.83
C LEU A 392 12.15 6.17 -12.72
N GLN A 393 11.34 5.18 -13.12
CA GLN A 393 10.09 5.39 -13.85
C GLN A 393 8.98 5.69 -12.84
N PHE A 394 8.52 6.92 -12.81
CA PHE A 394 7.43 7.36 -11.93
C PHE A 394 6.12 7.42 -12.71
N HIS A 395 5.08 6.74 -12.19
CA HIS A 395 3.78 6.59 -12.83
C HIS A 395 2.70 7.33 -12.04
N GLU A 396 1.93 8.17 -12.75
CA GLU A 396 0.86 9.00 -12.22
C GLU A 396 -0.35 8.96 -13.16
N ASP A 397 -1.57 8.82 -12.64
CA ASP A 397 -2.78 8.83 -13.47
C ASP A 397 -3.52 10.18 -13.47
N ASN A 398 -3.14 11.12 -12.61
CA ASN A 398 -3.73 12.44 -12.53
C ASN A 398 -3.03 13.45 -13.46
N GLN A 399 -3.57 13.65 -14.65
CA GLN A 399 -3.01 14.59 -15.64
C GLN A 399 -2.88 16.04 -15.12
N ALA A 400 -3.77 16.47 -14.21
CA ALA A 400 -3.68 17.82 -13.64
C ALA A 400 -2.47 17.93 -12.68
N MET A 401 -2.17 16.89 -11.91
CA MET A 401 -0.96 16.80 -11.10
C MET A 401 0.28 16.82 -11.97
N ILE A 402 0.37 15.98 -13.01
CA ILE A 402 1.49 15.93 -13.96
C ILE A 402 1.76 17.34 -14.52
N ARG A 403 0.73 18.04 -14.97
CA ARG A 403 0.87 19.38 -15.53
C ARG A 403 1.40 20.42 -14.52
N VAL A 404 0.98 20.30 -13.25
CA VAL A 404 1.50 21.16 -12.17
C VAL A 404 2.99 20.90 -11.93
N VAL A 405 3.40 19.65 -11.93
CA VAL A 405 4.81 19.26 -11.77
C VAL A 405 5.64 19.72 -12.97
N GLU A 406 5.18 19.54 -14.19
CA GLU A 406 5.87 19.99 -15.41
C GLU A 406 6.07 21.52 -15.46
N THR A 407 5.06 22.27 -15.02
CA THR A 407 5.12 23.74 -15.05
C THR A 407 5.81 24.35 -13.83
N GLY A 408 5.88 23.61 -12.71
CA GLY A 408 6.43 24.05 -11.44
C GLY A 408 5.60 25.13 -10.74
N ARG A 409 4.39 25.40 -11.19
CA ARG A 409 3.54 26.50 -10.69
C ARG A 409 2.08 26.09 -10.65
N ASN A 410 1.45 26.36 -9.49
CA ASN A 410 0.01 26.33 -9.36
C ASN A 410 -0.45 27.40 -8.35
N PRO A 411 -1.17 28.44 -8.80
CA PRO A 411 -1.66 29.50 -7.91
C PRO A 411 -2.60 29.01 -6.80
N THR A 412 -3.35 27.93 -7.04
CA THR A 412 -4.31 27.38 -6.08
C THR A 412 -3.64 26.55 -4.98
N MET A 413 -2.43 26.04 -5.23
CA MET A 413 -1.68 25.18 -4.30
C MET A 413 -0.55 25.92 -3.57
N ARG A 414 -0.58 27.27 -3.54
CA ARG A 414 0.46 28.08 -2.89
C ARG A 414 0.66 27.80 -1.41
N TYR A 415 -0.31 27.21 -0.74
CA TYR A 415 -0.26 26.87 0.68
C TYR A 415 0.12 25.42 0.97
N LEU A 416 0.31 24.57 -0.06
CA LEU A 416 0.60 23.14 0.07
C LEU A 416 1.81 22.88 0.99
N GLN A 417 2.86 23.69 0.88
CA GLN A 417 4.04 23.57 1.74
C GLN A 417 3.73 23.84 3.23
N ARG A 418 2.82 24.77 3.54
CA ARG A 418 2.44 25.08 4.92
C ARG A 418 1.49 24.05 5.51
N THR A 419 0.63 23.45 4.72
CA THR A 419 -0.40 22.48 5.15
C THR A 419 0.13 21.06 5.19
N HIS A 420 0.81 20.64 4.14
CA HIS A 420 1.27 19.26 3.95
C HIS A 420 2.80 19.10 4.02
N GLY A 421 3.57 20.19 4.07
CA GLY A 421 5.02 20.14 4.01
C GLY A 421 5.58 19.79 2.62
N VAL A 422 4.75 19.87 1.57
CA VAL A 422 5.11 19.51 0.19
C VAL A 422 5.42 20.76 -0.63
N SER A 423 6.53 20.74 -1.34
CA SER A 423 6.96 21.82 -2.23
C SER A 423 6.73 21.47 -3.69
N VAL A 424 5.87 22.21 -4.38
CA VAL A 424 5.65 22.07 -5.83
C VAL A 424 6.94 22.33 -6.61
N ALA A 425 7.72 23.33 -6.19
CA ALA A 425 9.00 23.65 -6.84
C ALA A 425 10.01 22.49 -6.69
N TRP A 426 10.09 21.88 -5.52
CA TRP A 426 10.96 20.72 -5.30
C TRP A 426 10.57 19.54 -6.21
N LEU A 427 9.27 19.22 -6.28
CA LEU A 427 8.79 18.14 -7.18
C LEU A 427 9.13 18.46 -8.64
N HIS A 428 8.91 19.70 -9.07
CA HIS A 428 9.29 20.13 -10.41
C HIS A 428 10.79 19.97 -10.70
N GLU A 429 11.66 20.37 -9.77
CA GLU A 429 13.11 20.23 -9.91
C GLU A 429 13.55 18.77 -9.95
N ILE A 430 12.97 17.92 -9.07
CA ILE A 430 13.28 16.49 -9.04
C ILE A 430 12.91 15.81 -10.35
N PHE A 431 11.73 16.08 -10.91
CA PHE A 431 11.31 15.46 -12.17
C PHE A 431 12.00 16.06 -13.42
N LYS A 432 12.64 17.22 -13.30
CA LYS A 432 13.56 17.72 -14.33
C LYS A 432 14.91 17.01 -14.34
N ASN A 433 15.25 16.31 -13.28
CA ASN A 433 16.47 15.53 -13.21
C ASN A 433 16.33 14.32 -14.15
N LYS A 434 17.36 14.07 -14.96
CA LYS A 434 17.41 12.93 -15.90
C LYS A 434 17.44 11.55 -15.22
N GLU A 435 17.50 11.51 -13.90
CA GLU A 435 17.49 10.31 -13.09
C GLU A 435 16.06 9.79 -12.81
N LEU A 436 15.05 10.64 -13.07
CA LEU A 436 13.62 10.32 -12.95
C LEU A 436 12.91 10.60 -14.26
N ASP A 437 11.97 9.73 -14.59
CA ASP A 437 11.07 9.88 -15.74
C ASP A 437 9.62 9.84 -15.24
N LEU A 438 8.86 10.91 -15.51
CA LEU A 438 7.44 11.03 -15.12
C LEU A 438 6.57 10.66 -16.30
N SER A 439 5.79 9.60 -16.15
CA SER A 439 4.88 9.12 -17.18
C SER A 439 3.43 9.07 -16.71
N TYR A 440 2.52 9.37 -17.63
CA TYR A 440 1.09 9.14 -17.42
C TYR A 440 0.79 7.64 -17.46
N GLU A 441 0.07 7.15 -16.45
CA GLU A 441 -0.42 5.77 -16.43
C GLU A 441 -1.95 5.73 -16.52
N LEU A 442 -2.47 4.74 -17.21
CA LEU A 442 -3.92 4.50 -17.24
C LEU A 442 -4.40 4.01 -15.88
N SER A 443 -5.53 4.54 -15.37
CA SER A 443 -6.09 4.12 -14.07
C SER A 443 -6.34 2.60 -13.98
N ALA A 444 -6.66 1.94 -15.10
CA ALA A 444 -6.80 0.47 -15.14
C ALA A 444 -5.48 -0.28 -14.90
N ARG A 445 -4.33 0.39 -15.03
CA ARG A 445 -2.97 -0.15 -14.83
C ARG A 445 -2.28 0.43 -13.60
N MET A 446 -2.94 1.36 -12.88
CA MET A 446 -2.40 2.02 -11.71
C MET A 446 -2.28 1.04 -10.54
N CYS A 447 -1.07 0.49 -10.35
CA CYS A 447 -0.81 -0.48 -9.28
C CYS A 447 -1.05 0.09 -7.88
N ALA A 448 -0.95 1.42 -7.72
CA ALA A 448 -1.12 2.08 -6.43
C ALA A 448 -2.57 2.15 -5.95
N ASP A 449 -3.55 1.99 -6.83
CA ASP A 449 -4.99 2.01 -6.52
C ASP A 449 -5.38 1.01 -5.42
N ILE A 450 -4.76 -0.16 -5.39
CA ILE A 450 -5.05 -1.19 -4.39
C ILE A 450 -4.76 -0.74 -2.95
N TYR A 451 -3.89 0.27 -2.78
CA TYR A 451 -3.50 0.80 -1.47
C TYR A 451 -4.34 1.99 -1.02
N THR A 452 -5.16 2.54 -1.91
CA THR A 452 -5.96 3.75 -1.65
C THR A 452 -7.45 3.49 -1.73
N LYS A 453 -7.90 2.66 -2.67
CA LYS A 453 -9.31 2.43 -3.00
C LYS A 453 -9.84 1.14 -2.35
N ALA A 454 -11.15 1.10 -2.08
CA ALA A 454 -11.84 -0.09 -1.57
C ALA A 454 -12.56 -0.81 -2.71
N PHE A 455 -12.03 -1.93 -3.16
CA PHE A 455 -12.60 -2.73 -4.24
C PHE A 455 -13.55 -3.80 -3.69
N THR A 456 -14.83 -3.65 -3.94
CA THR A 456 -15.88 -4.59 -3.50
C THR A 456 -16.30 -5.58 -4.58
N ASP A 457 -16.08 -5.25 -5.85
CA ASP A 457 -16.29 -6.16 -6.98
C ASP A 457 -15.18 -7.22 -7.03
N ALA A 458 -15.59 -8.50 -7.08
CA ALA A 458 -14.66 -9.63 -7.03
C ALA A 458 -13.77 -9.74 -8.29
N THR A 459 -14.31 -9.38 -9.46
CA THR A 459 -13.58 -9.47 -10.73
C THR A 459 -12.52 -8.40 -10.80
N LEU A 460 -12.90 -7.16 -10.47
CA LEU A 460 -11.97 -6.05 -10.42
C LEU A 460 -10.89 -6.25 -9.34
N TRP A 461 -11.27 -6.85 -8.20
CA TRP A 461 -10.32 -7.18 -7.14
C TRP A 461 -9.21 -8.13 -7.61
N VAL A 462 -9.57 -9.18 -8.36
CA VAL A 462 -8.58 -10.10 -8.94
C VAL A 462 -7.65 -9.36 -9.90
N GLN A 463 -8.18 -8.46 -10.72
CA GLN A 463 -7.37 -7.66 -11.66
C GLN A 463 -6.34 -6.78 -10.94
N VAL A 464 -6.75 -6.05 -9.90
CA VAL A 464 -5.81 -5.20 -9.15
C VAL A 464 -4.80 -6.01 -8.34
N CYS A 465 -5.15 -7.21 -7.86
CA CYS A 465 -4.19 -8.14 -7.26
C CYS A 465 -3.14 -8.60 -8.27
N TYR A 466 -3.52 -8.79 -9.54
CA TYR A 466 -2.56 -9.12 -10.62
C TYR A 466 -1.55 -8.00 -10.86
N LEU A 467 -1.96 -6.73 -10.79
CA LEU A 467 -1.06 -5.60 -10.97
C LEU A 467 0.08 -5.56 -9.93
N ILE A 468 -0.12 -6.14 -8.76
CA ILE A 468 0.87 -6.21 -7.67
C ILE A 468 1.44 -7.63 -7.48
N ASN A 469 1.21 -8.53 -8.44
CA ASN A 469 1.71 -9.91 -8.47
C ASN A 469 1.26 -10.78 -7.26
N VAL A 470 0.10 -10.51 -6.67
CA VAL A 470 -0.51 -11.35 -5.63
C VAL A 470 -1.55 -12.26 -6.28
N VAL A 471 -1.21 -13.52 -6.46
CA VAL A 471 -1.97 -14.46 -7.30
C VAL A 471 -1.98 -15.87 -6.73
N ASP A 472 -2.92 -16.69 -7.21
CA ASP A 472 -2.82 -18.14 -7.10
C ASP A 472 -1.64 -18.63 -7.98
N PRO A 473 -0.69 -19.42 -7.46
CA PRO A 473 0.44 -19.94 -8.24
C PRO A 473 0.05 -20.62 -9.54
N ASN A 474 -1.11 -21.28 -9.56
CA ASN A 474 -1.62 -21.95 -10.76
C ASN A 474 -2.00 -20.97 -11.88
N ARG A 475 -2.20 -19.69 -11.56
CA ARG A 475 -2.55 -18.64 -12.53
C ARG A 475 -1.35 -17.80 -12.97
N LEU A 476 -0.14 -18.14 -12.52
CA LEU A 476 1.09 -17.40 -12.87
C LEU A 476 1.31 -17.27 -14.39
N PRO A 477 1.11 -18.29 -15.25
CA PRO A 477 1.26 -18.12 -16.69
C PRO A 477 0.35 -17.05 -17.27
N GLY A 478 -0.91 -17.00 -16.83
CA GLY A 478 -1.86 -15.96 -17.24
C GLY A 478 -1.49 -14.56 -16.75
N LEU A 479 -0.94 -14.44 -15.54
CA LEU A 479 -0.40 -13.17 -15.04
C LEU A 479 0.76 -12.68 -15.91
N MET A 480 1.71 -13.55 -16.25
CA MET A 480 2.86 -13.18 -17.06
C MET A 480 2.45 -12.73 -18.47
N GLN A 481 1.45 -13.38 -19.06
CA GLN A 481 0.87 -12.96 -20.33
C GLN A 481 0.25 -11.56 -20.21
N HIS A 482 -0.56 -11.32 -19.19
CA HIS A 482 -1.18 -10.02 -18.92
C HIS A 482 -0.13 -8.91 -18.76
N VAL A 483 0.94 -9.16 -18.00
CA VAL A 483 2.03 -8.18 -17.83
C VAL A 483 2.74 -7.91 -19.16
N ALA A 484 2.99 -8.94 -19.98
CA ALA A 484 3.61 -8.76 -21.29
C ALA A 484 2.73 -7.93 -22.24
N GLU A 485 1.42 -8.12 -22.24
CA GLU A 485 0.45 -7.35 -23.03
C GLU A 485 0.41 -5.88 -22.58
N VAL A 486 0.44 -5.64 -21.27
CA VAL A 486 0.51 -4.29 -20.69
C VAL A 486 1.80 -3.57 -21.12
N VAL A 487 2.94 -4.25 -21.09
CA VAL A 487 4.23 -3.70 -21.51
C VAL A 487 4.25 -3.40 -23.02
N ALA A 488 3.59 -4.24 -23.82
CA ALA A 488 3.48 -4.06 -25.28
C ALA A 488 2.49 -2.95 -25.67
N GLY A 489 1.81 -2.30 -24.72
CA GLY A 489 0.81 -1.26 -25.01
C GLY A 489 -0.49 -1.77 -25.61
N ILE A 490 -0.75 -3.08 -25.54
CA ILE A 490 -2.00 -3.68 -26.04
C ILE A 490 -3.10 -3.39 -25.00
N ASP A 491 -4.21 -2.79 -25.44
CA ASP A 491 -5.38 -2.57 -24.58
C ASP A 491 -6.00 -3.92 -24.20
N VAL A 492 -5.79 -4.33 -22.95
CA VAL A 492 -6.35 -5.59 -22.45
C VAL A 492 -7.80 -5.36 -22.05
N VAL A 493 -8.70 -5.68 -22.98
CA VAL A 493 -10.13 -5.77 -22.68
C VAL A 493 -10.38 -7.08 -21.97
N SER A 494 -10.68 -7.00 -20.66
CA SER A 494 -11.35 -8.01 -19.83
C SER A 494 -10.89 -9.47 -19.98
N ILE A 495 -10.12 -9.96 -19.01
CA ILE A 495 -9.92 -11.40 -18.81
C ILE A 495 -11.26 -12.02 -18.42
N LYS A 496 -11.91 -12.74 -19.35
CA LYS A 496 -13.07 -13.56 -19.01
C LYS A 496 -12.64 -14.66 -18.04
N PRO A 497 -13.35 -14.89 -16.92
CA PRO A 497 -13.04 -15.99 -16.02
C PRO A 497 -13.21 -17.31 -16.79
N THR A 498 -12.13 -18.09 -16.91
CA THR A 498 -12.19 -19.46 -17.39
C THR A 498 -13.06 -20.24 -16.39
N LYS A 499 -14.17 -20.79 -16.88
CA LYS A 499 -15.03 -21.71 -16.11
C LYS A 499 -14.17 -22.88 -15.64
N SER A 500 -14.26 -23.20 -14.36
CA SER A 500 -13.72 -24.44 -13.80
C SER A 500 -14.29 -25.64 -14.56
N PRO A 501 -13.46 -26.64 -14.89
CA PRO A 501 -13.97 -27.87 -15.46
C PRO A 501 -14.47 -28.76 -14.32
N ASP A 502 -15.73 -28.60 -13.92
CA ASP A 502 -16.48 -29.67 -13.24
C ASP A 502 -17.95 -29.26 -13.07
N SER A 503 -18.77 -30.15 -13.60
CA SER A 503 -20.24 -30.26 -13.56
C SER A 503 -20.98 -29.82 -14.82
N ASP A 504 -20.96 -30.71 -15.85
CA ASP A 504 -22.14 -30.90 -16.66
C ASP A 504 -22.16 -32.34 -17.26
N THR A 505 -22.81 -33.24 -16.54
CA THR A 505 -23.32 -34.49 -17.09
C THR A 505 -24.85 -34.43 -17.07
N GLY A 506 -25.41 -33.89 -18.13
CA GLY A 506 -26.85 -33.96 -18.44
C GLY A 506 -27.04 -34.28 -19.92
N PRO A 507 -27.99 -35.16 -20.30
CA PRO A 507 -28.08 -35.75 -21.62
C PRO A 507 -28.62 -34.77 -22.68
N PRO A 508 -28.33 -35.05 -23.99
CA PRO A 508 -28.65 -34.16 -25.09
C PRO A 508 -30.14 -34.20 -25.47
N ARG A 509 -30.75 -33.02 -25.65
CA ARG A 509 -32.04 -32.90 -26.34
C ARG A 509 -31.90 -32.09 -27.63
N GLY A 510 -32.28 -32.77 -28.67
CA GLY A 510 -33.01 -32.48 -29.90
C GLY A 510 -32.78 -31.17 -30.66
N THR A 511 -32.34 -31.39 -31.86
CA THR A 511 -32.37 -30.56 -33.05
C THR A 511 -33.74 -29.93 -33.35
N SER A 512 -33.79 -28.64 -33.73
CA SER A 512 -34.62 -28.13 -34.84
C SER A 512 -34.09 -26.79 -35.32
N SER A 513 -33.63 -26.76 -36.48
CA SER A 513 -33.70 -26.00 -37.73
C SER A 513 -34.62 -24.76 -37.68
N THR A 514 -34.15 -23.65 -38.20
CA THR A 514 -34.49 -22.97 -39.46
C THR A 514 -34.25 -21.48 -39.39
N ASN A 515 -33.47 -21.01 -40.35
CA ASN A 515 -33.68 -19.92 -41.30
C ASN A 515 -33.75 -18.49 -40.76
N GLU A 516 -32.83 -17.67 -41.19
CA GLU A 516 -32.68 -16.97 -42.50
C GLU A 516 -33.13 -15.49 -42.47
N TYR A 517 -32.32 -14.67 -43.19
CA TYR A 517 -32.56 -13.33 -43.74
C TYR A 517 -32.43 -12.14 -42.79
N ASP A 518 -31.82 -11.08 -43.10
CA ASP A 518 -31.14 -10.43 -44.21
C ASP A 518 -30.98 -8.94 -43.87
N HIS A 519 -29.88 -8.37 -44.25
CA HIS A 519 -29.66 -7.03 -44.80
C HIS A 519 -29.99 -5.72 -44.03
N LEU A 520 -29.02 -4.87 -44.12
CA LEU A 520 -28.98 -3.48 -44.53
C LEU A 520 -28.54 -2.42 -43.52
N SER A 521 -27.37 -1.92 -43.85
CA SER A 521 -27.00 -0.52 -44.11
C SER A 521 -26.75 0.42 -42.94
N GLU A 522 -25.50 0.91 -42.98
CA GLU A 522 -25.12 2.24 -42.48
C GLU A 522 -25.98 3.39 -43.07
N PRO A 523 -26.03 4.53 -42.41
CA PRO A 523 -25.21 5.59 -42.92
C PRO A 523 -24.56 6.53 -41.89
N SER A 524 -23.36 6.94 -42.22
CA SER A 524 -22.59 8.17 -42.11
C SER A 524 -23.33 9.51 -41.81
N TRP A 525 -22.47 10.49 -41.35
CA TRP A 525 -22.59 11.95 -41.28
C TRP A 525 -23.07 12.52 -39.91
N ASN A 526 -22.44 13.46 -39.28
CA ASN A 526 -21.45 14.53 -39.50
C ASN A 526 -20.60 14.75 -38.25
#